data_ab2e7dffff509ad3ccdcd9e7275b83ba
#
_entry.id   ab2e7dffff509ad3ccdcd9e7275b83ba
#
_cell.length_a   1.000
_cell.length_b   1.000
_cell.length_c   1.000
_cell.angle_alpha   90.00
_cell.angle_beta   90.00
_cell.angle_gamma   90.00
#
_symmetry.space_group_name_H-M   'P 1'
#
loop_
_entity.id
_entity.type
_entity.pdbx_description
1 polymer ?
#
loop_
_entity_poly.entity_id
_entity_poly.type
_entity_poly.pdbx_seq_one_letter_code
_entity_poly.pdbx_strand_id
1 'polypeptide(L)'
;ARTAEAARRLRIIEPLLKLPARFPGKRAMAEAIAKQNETSAATLYRWIKDYKRGGLPALVDKHRADLCQARVLVSAEFERIMTGLGVKRPQLIELSEWLLQLVRGLWAAGGTSPTQIWNQASAQLGLKLIEAGFDEISARAVCHISKPRRFVEAEKKFKIIATANRDGKQIYDNHLPEVARTREGMRPGDLAFGDISPLDIPTIRPDGTIAYARMIVWMDAATNWLHITLYLCPAGTGVRQEHVAQSFTHLCESSPFGMPSRLYLDNGSEYQWEEMLKAWSELAYLTGNQTHVELASALPPAGKIIRSIPFRPRAKLIEGTFGNLRHLFGWHPAFQGGNRMAKRCANLGEAIKPIPYEELQSFIASAMADYHSTPQSGQLGGRSPQQALEDALDNGWQPVRVDREVLLLAFAEQETRAVKAGVIQYAGQEWYADFLVGLHQKVDVRYPKHDPQCLFVFDQGRFLGAALPQPKYGLLDPAGAKEASRRRGVLKGMIENLAGQVQTIEVMDVIGARGKLLGVDETVAKAQQAALPVTLSDEAKALLAAKQAEMEKQVKALLIRAAEKKEAENLDRWDLPDDPEDAIWRAKYGDDEDDK
;
A
#
# COMPACT_ATOMS: atom_id res chain seq x y z
N ALA A 1 -33.68 33.77 -26.59
CA ALA A 1 -33.58 32.63 -27.48
C ALA A 1 -34.70 32.58 -28.53
N ARG A 2 -35.99 32.63 -28.14
CA ARG A 2 -37.16 32.51 -29.06
C ARG A 2 -37.26 33.65 -30.07
N THR A 3 -37.02 34.91 -29.66
CA THR A 3 -37.03 36.08 -30.53
C THR A 3 -35.88 36.00 -31.57
N ALA A 4 -34.73 35.46 -31.15
CA ALA A 4 -33.61 35.23 -32.04
C ALA A 4 -33.90 34.15 -33.08
N GLU A 5 -34.61 33.07 -32.70
CA GLU A 5 -35.05 32.03 -33.63
C GLU A 5 -36.10 32.51 -34.60
N ALA A 6 -37.07 33.33 -34.16
CA ALA A 6 -38.02 33.96 -35.07
C ALA A 6 -37.35 34.91 -36.07
N ALA A 7 -36.34 35.66 -35.61
CA ALA A 7 -35.54 36.51 -36.47
C ALA A 7 -34.70 35.71 -37.46
N ARG A 8 -34.19 34.55 -37.08
CA ARG A 8 -33.51 33.59 -37.95
C ARG A 8 -34.45 33.04 -39.01
N ARG A 9 -35.65 32.59 -38.63
CA ARG A 9 -36.70 32.11 -39.55
C ARG A 9 -37.09 33.19 -40.56
N LEU A 10 -37.24 34.44 -40.11
CA LEU A 10 -37.53 35.57 -41.00
C LEU A 10 -36.41 35.74 -42.06
N ARG A 11 -35.17 35.77 -41.63
CA ARG A 11 -34.01 35.87 -42.57
C ARG A 11 -34.01 34.75 -43.61
N ILE A 12 -34.33 33.54 -43.25
CA ILE A 12 -34.42 32.39 -44.13
C ILE A 12 -35.51 32.54 -45.18
N ILE A 13 -36.70 33.05 -44.79
CA ILE A 13 -37.82 33.21 -45.72
C ILE A 13 -37.86 34.56 -46.45
N GLU A 14 -37.06 35.53 -46.04
CA GLU A 14 -37.05 36.90 -46.61
C GLU A 14 -36.80 36.90 -48.13
N PRO A 15 -35.89 36.12 -48.73
CA PRO A 15 -35.73 36.07 -50.18
C PRO A 15 -37.00 35.61 -50.88
N LEU A 16 -37.78 34.69 -50.29
CA LEU A 16 -39.03 34.18 -50.84
C LEU A 16 -40.21 35.15 -50.67
N LEU A 17 -40.16 35.99 -49.63
CA LEU A 17 -41.17 37.02 -49.36
C LEU A 17 -41.10 38.16 -50.39
N LYS A 18 -39.91 38.52 -50.87
CA LYS A 18 -39.67 39.58 -51.85
C LYS A 18 -40.13 39.20 -53.29
N LEU A 19 -40.38 37.91 -53.51
CA LEU A 19 -40.79 37.42 -54.82
C LEU A 19 -42.31 37.55 -55.04
N PRO A 20 -42.79 37.88 -56.24
CA PRO A 20 -44.21 37.85 -56.58
C PRO A 20 -44.85 36.48 -56.32
N ALA A 21 -46.17 36.48 -56.08
CA ALA A 21 -46.88 35.23 -55.74
C ALA A 21 -46.77 34.15 -56.83
N ARG A 22 -46.72 34.53 -58.12
CA ARG A 22 -46.64 33.62 -59.27
C ARG A 22 -45.28 33.69 -59.95
N PHE A 23 -44.15 33.89 -59.22
CA PHE A 23 -42.83 33.95 -59.80
C PHE A 23 -42.38 32.55 -60.33
N PRO A 24 -42.03 32.45 -61.61
CA PRO A 24 -41.49 31.21 -62.17
C PRO A 24 -40.19 30.84 -61.48
N GLY A 25 -40.09 29.60 -61.00
CA GLY A 25 -38.90 29.14 -60.24
C GLY A 25 -38.92 29.33 -58.72
N LYS A 26 -39.99 29.96 -58.16
CA LYS A 26 -40.13 30.14 -56.69
C LYS A 26 -40.05 28.84 -55.91
N ARG A 27 -40.54 27.73 -56.50
CA ARG A 27 -40.47 26.40 -55.91
C ARG A 27 -39.03 25.87 -55.85
N ALA A 28 -38.31 25.97 -56.94
CA ALA A 28 -36.90 25.53 -57.03
C ALA A 28 -36.02 26.34 -56.05
N MET A 29 -36.27 27.65 -55.93
CA MET A 29 -35.57 28.51 -54.98
C MET A 29 -35.91 28.14 -53.54
N ALA A 30 -37.19 27.81 -53.23
CA ALA A 30 -37.57 27.34 -51.91
C ALA A 30 -36.95 26.00 -51.56
N GLU A 31 -36.82 25.09 -52.52
CA GLU A 31 -36.13 23.80 -52.33
C GLU A 31 -34.62 23.98 -52.08
N ALA A 32 -33.95 24.92 -52.81
CA ALA A 32 -32.54 25.25 -52.60
C ALA A 32 -32.30 25.88 -51.21
N ILE A 33 -33.12 26.85 -50.79
CA ILE A 33 -33.05 27.49 -49.47
C ILE A 33 -33.34 26.47 -48.35
N ALA A 34 -34.30 25.58 -48.56
CA ALA A 34 -34.64 24.52 -47.63
C ALA A 34 -33.44 23.56 -47.41
N LYS A 35 -32.77 23.13 -48.49
CA LYS A 35 -31.61 22.29 -48.42
C LYS A 35 -30.45 22.97 -47.70
N GLN A 36 -30.22 24.26 -47.99
CA GLN A 36 -29.15 25.04 -47.35
C GLN A 36 -29.34 25.27 -45.84
N ASN A 37 -30.59 25.23 -45.37
CA ASN A 37 -30.95 25.46 -43.97
C ASN A 37 -31.48 24.21 -43.27
N GLU A 38 -31.22 23.03 -43.76
CA GLU A 38 -31.61 21.75 -43.16
C GLU A 38 -33.09 21.65 -42.82
N THR A 39 -33.93 22.16 -43.67
CA THR A 39 -35.37 22.17 -43.49
C THR A 39 -36.12 21.72 -44.75
N SER A 40 -37.43 21.68 -44.76
CA SER A 40 -38.22 21.34 -45.94
C SER A 40 -38.84 22.58 -46.56
N ALA A 41 -39.04 22.56 -47.89
CA ALA A 41 -39.74 23.62 -48.60
C ALA A 41 -41.18 23.86 -48.04
N ALA A 42 -41.86 22.79 -47.60
CA ALA A 42 -43.14 22.88 -46.95
C ALA A 42 -43.10 23.69 -45.62
N THR A 43 -42.01 23.54 -44.86
CA THR A 43 -41.76 24.33 -43.65
C THR A 43 -41.53 25.80 -43.97
N LEU A 44 -40.79 26.13 -45.05
CA LEU A 44 -40.59 27.51 -45.47
C LEU A 44 -41.92 28.16 -45.88
N TYR A 45 -42.76 27.46 -46.65
CA TYR A 45 -44.09 27.96 -47.03
C TYR A 45 -45.03 28.14 -45.83
N ARG A 46 -44.94 27.27 -44.83
CA ARG A 46 -45.64 27.43 -43.55
C ARG A 46 -45.22 28.72 -42.84
N TRP A 47 -43.89 28.94 -42.72
CA TRP A 47 -43.35 30.16 -42.08
C TRP A 47 -43.77 31.43 -42.86
N ILE A 48 -43.76 31.40 -44.20
CA ILE A 48 -44.24 32.50 -45.02
C ILE A 48 -45.71 32.78 -44.75
N LYS A 49 -46.55 31.75 -44.67
CA LYS A 49 -47.98 31.88 -44.35
C LYS A 49 -48.18 32.46 -42.96
N ASP A 50 -47.44 31.97 -41.97
CA ASP A 50 -47.52 32.44 -40.60
C ASP A 50 -47.04 33.90 -40.48
N TYR A 51 -45.93 34.26 -41.15
CA TYR A 51 -45.45 35.65 -41.21
C TYR A 51 -46.46 36.62 -41.86
N LYS A 52 -47.04 36.22 -42.96
CA LYS A 52 -48.07 37.05 -43.65
C LYS A 52 -49.32 37.24 -42.80
N ARG A 53 -49.61 36.30 -41.90
CA ARG A 53 -50.81 36.36 -41.02
C ARG A 53 -50.60 37.22 -39.77
N GLY A 54 -49.41 37.26 -39.22
CA GLY A 54 -49.22 37.93 -37.92
C GLY A 54 -47.79 38.47 -37.69
N GLY A 55 -47.02 38.69 -38.75
CA GLY A 55 -45.67 39.24 -38.66
C GLY A 55 -44.68 38.40 -37.89
N LEU A 56 -43.62 39.02 -37.42
CA LEU A 56 -42.54 38.36 -36.63
C LEU A 56 -43.03 37.56 -35.43
N PRO A 57 -44.03 38.03 -34.64
CA PRO A 57 -44.58 37.27 -33.52
C PRO A 57 -45.20 35.92 -33.90
N ALA A 58 -45.71 35.79 -35.15
CA ALA A 58 -46.29 34.54 -35.64
C ALA A 58 -45.22 33.47 -35.99
N LEU A 59 -43.95 33.85 -36.13
CA LEU A 59 -42.81 32.95 -36.34
C LEU A 59 -42.25 32.40 -35.04
N VAL A 60 -42.69 32.93 -33.90
CA VAL A 60 -42.33 32.38 -32.59
C VAL A 60 -43.08 31.08 -32.40
N ASP A 61 -42.39 30.02 -32.02
CA ASP A 61 -43.05 28.75 -31.68
C ASP A 61 -44.11 28.98 -30.60
N LYS A 62 -45.37 28.73 -30.94
CA LYS A 62 -46.47 28.78 -29.97
C LYS A 62 -46.34 27.56 -29.06
N HIS A 63 -46.18 27.82 -27.77
CA HIS A 63 -46.42 26.76 -26.81
C HIS A 63 -47.88 26.30 -26.88
N ARG A 64 -48.08 25.02 -26.98
CA ARG A 64 -49.39 24.47 -26.67
C ARG A 64 -49.72 24.86 -25.23
N ALA A 65 -50.94 25.31 -24.98
CA ALA A 65 -51.38 25.66 -23.64
C ALA A 65 -51.29 24.50 -22.64
N ASP A 66 -51.22 23.28 -23.17
CA ASP A 66 -51.11 22.03 -22.42
C ASP A 66 -49.66 21.51 -22.34
N LEU A 67 -48.65 22.25 -22.85
CA LEU A 67 -47.25 21.86 -22.76
C LEU A 67 -46.83 21.93 -21.28
N CYS A 68 -46.28 20.85 -20.77
CA CYS A 68 -45.94 20.66 -19.37
C CYS A 68 -47.12 20.43 -18.40
N GLN A 69 -48.37 20.34 -18.89
CA GLN A 69 -49.45 19.86 -18.06
C GLN A 69 -49.56 18.33 -18.17
N ALA A 70 -49.53 17.66 -17.04
CA ALA A 70 -49.72 16.22 -17.01
C ALA A 70 -51.20 15.90 -17.35
N ARG A 71 -51.42 15.15 -18.44
CA ARG A 71 -52.75 14.67 -18.81
C ARG A 71 -53.32 13.67 -17.81
N VAL A 72 -52.41 12.86 -17.27
CA VAL A 72 -52.68 11.90 -16.20
C VAL A 72 -51.80 12.32 -15.01
N LEU A 73 -52.45 12.62 -13.88
CA LEU A 73 -51.75 13.15 -12.70
C LEU A 73 -50.95 12.07 -11.97
N VAL A 74 -51.56 10.93 -11.67
CA VAL A 74 -50.93 9.79 -10.97
C VAL A 74 -51.01 8.55 -11.86
N SER A 75 -52.24 8.07 -12.14
CA SER A 75 -52.57 7.04 -13.10
C SER A 75 -54.03 7.18 -13.55
N ALA A 76 -54.37 6.62 -14.71
CA ALA A 76 -55.75 6.61 -15.20
C ALA A 76 -56.70 5.88 -14.23
N GLU A 77 -56.24 4.83 -13.57
CA GLU A 77 -57.01 4.12 -12.54
C GLU A 77 -57.25 4.99 -11.30
N PHE A 78 -56.19 5.68 -10.83
CA PHE A 78 -56.29 6.62 -9.73
C PHE A 78 -57.34 7.70 -10.03
N GLU A 79 -57.24 8.36 -11.20
CA GLU A 79 -58.17 9.40 -11.57
C GLU A 79 -59.61 8.88 -11.69
N ARG A 80 -59.83 7.70 -12.25
CA ARG A 80 -61.13 7.05 -12.36
C ARG A 80 -61.77 6.77 -10.98
N ILE A 81 -61.00 6.19 -10.08
CA ILE A 81 -61.46 5.87 -8.71
C ILE A 81 -61.80 7.15 -7.96
N MET A 82 -60.88 8.13 -7.93
CA MET A 82 -61.07 9.38 -7.23
C MET A 82 -62.28 10.21 -7.78
N THR A 83 -62.45 10.23 -9.09
CA THR A 83 -63.63 10.85 -9.72
C THR A 83 -64.92 10.10 -9.36
N GLY A 84 -64.88 8.75 -9.30
CA GLY A 84 -66.00 7.92 -8.85
C GLY A 84 -66.39 8.16 -7.40
N LEU A 85 -65.46 8.57 -6.55
CA LEU A 85 -65.68 9.00 -5.17
C LEU A 85 -66.20 10.47 -5.06
N GLY A 86 -66.40 11.16 -6.20
CA GLY A 86 -66.91 12.53 -6.22
C GLY A 86 -65.82 13.61 -6.05
N VAL A 87 -64.54 13.28 -6.10
CA VAL A 87 -63.45 14.26 -6.01
C VAL A 87 -63.39 15.08 -7.30
N LYS A 88 -63.54 16.40 -7.19
CA LYS A 88 -63.49 17.33 -8.32
C LYS A 88 -62.06 17.54 -8.83
N ARG A 89 -61.90 17.90 -10.11
CA ARG A 89 -60.59 18.07 -10.74
C ARG A 89 -59.60 18.98 -9.97
N PRO A 90 -60.00 20.16 -9.43
CA PRO A 90 -59.11 20.99 -8.64
C PRO A 90 -58.59 20.27 -7.38
N GLN A 91 -59.46 19.58 -6.65
CA GLN A 91 -59.11 18.79 -5.47
C GLN A 91 -58.19 17.60 -5.84
N LEU A 92 -58.46 16.99 -7.01
CA LEU A 92 -57.65 15.89 -7.53
C LEU A 92 -56.23 16.34 -7.84
N ILE A 93 -56.04 17.55 -8.37
CA ILE A 93 -54.71 18.14 -8.59
C ILE A 93 -54.00 18.34 -7.25
N GLU A 94 -54.65 18.96 -6.29
CA GLU A 94 -54.07 19.18 -4.95
C GLU A 94 -53.67 17.88 -4.25
N LEU A 95 -54.54 16.87 -4.30
CA LEU A 95 -54.24 15.54 -3.75
C LEU A 95 -53.09 14.86 -4.48
N SER A 96 -52.97 15.03 -5.79
CA SER A 96 -51.88 14.46 -6.56
C SER A 96 -50.53 15.14 -6.25
N GLU A 97 -50.51 16.44 -6.02
CA GLU A 97 -49.33 17.19 -5.58
C GLU A 97 -48.91 16.78 -4.17
N TRP A 98 -49.87 16.68 -3.25
CA TRP A 98 -49.59 16.17 -1.91
C TRP A 98 -49.05 14.74 -1.94
N LEU A 99 -49.65 13.85 -2.75
CA LEU A 99 -49.22 12.47 -2.91
C LEU A 99 -47.81 12.40 -3.50
N LEU A 100 -47.47 13.29 -4.43
CA LEU A 100 -46.15 13.42 -4.99
C LEU A 100 -45.12 13.78 -3.92
N GLN A 101 -45.44 14.75 -3.05
CA GLN A 101 -44.57 15.14 -1.94
C GLN A 101 -44.40 13.99 -0.94
N LEU A 102 -45.45 13.25 -0.65
CA LEU A 102 -45.40 12.08 0.21
C LEU A 102 -44.49 10.98 -0.37
N VAL A 103 -44.61 10.67 -1.67
CA VAL A 103 -43.75 9.70 -2.37
C VAL A 103 -42.29 10.12 -2.32
N ARG A 104 -41.98 11.41 -2.50
CA ARG A 104 -40.65 11.98 -2.34
C ARG A 104 -40.11 11.77 -0.92
N GLY A 105 -40.94 12.12 0.08
CA GLY A 105 -40.60 11.93 1.49
C GLY A 105 -40.33 10.46 1.85
N LEU A 106 -41.14 9.54 1.35
CA LEU A 106 -40.95 8.10 1.56
C LEU A 106 -39.64 7.57 0.90
N TRP A 107 -39.31 8.06 -0.29
CA TRP A 107 -38.00 7.76 -0.89
C TRP A 107 -36.84 8.35 -0.08
N ALA A 108 -36.97 9.61 0.35
CA ALA A 108 -35.97 10.30 1.16
C ALA A 108 -35.78 9.67 2.54
N ALA A 109 -36.83 9.05 3.10
CA ALA A 109 -36.74 8.26 4.34
C ALA A 109 -36.11 6.88 4.18
N GLY A 110 -35.80 6.44 2.94
CA GLY A 110 -35.08 5.19 2.66
C GLY A 110 -35.97 4.03 2.22
N GLY A 111 -37.13 4.30 1.65
CA GLY A 111 -37.97 3.26 1.05
C GLY A 111 -37.20 2.33 0.12
N THR A 112 -37.44 1.03 0.20
CA THR A 112 -36.63 0.03 -0.49
C THR A 112 -37.13 -0.31 -1.89
N SER A 113 -38.44 -0.35 -2.07
CA SER A 113 -39.06 -0.72 -3.34
C SER A 113 -40.22 0.16 -3.73
N PRO A 114 -40.51 0.34 -5.05
CA PRO A 114 -41.67 1.08 -5.52
C PRO A 114 -43.02 0.57 -4.98
N THR A 115 -43.09 -0.75 -4.73
CA THR A 115 -44.32 -1.37 -4.18
C THR A 115 -44.53 -0.95 -2.72
N GLN A 116 -43.47 -1.01 -1.92
CA GLN A 116 -43.51 -0.57 -0.52
C GLN A 116 -43.90 0.91 -0.43
N ILE A 117 -43.28 1.78 -1.24
CA ILE A 117 -43.60 3.21 -1.29
C ILE A 117 -45.08 3.45 -1.62
N TRP A 118 -45.58 2.73 -2.64
CA TRP A 118 -46.99 2.90 -3.02
C TRP A 118 -47.98 2.40 -1.96
N ASN A 119 -47.68 1.26 -1.34
CA ASN A 119 -48.53 0.75 -0.26
C ASN A 119 -48.65 1.73 0.91
N GLN A 120 -47.53 2.35 1.30
CA GLN A 120 -47.56 3.38 2.34
C GLN A 120 -48.27 4.66 1.88
N ALA A 121 -47.99 5.11 0.66
CA ALA A 121 -48.58 6.32 0.11
C ALA A 121 -50.11 6.20 -0.08
N SER A 122 -50.57 5.04 -0.58
CA SER A 122 -52.01 4.78 -0.76
C SER A 122 -52.76 4.66 0.58
N ALA A 123 -52.10 4.04 1.59
CA ALA A 123 -52.66 3.98 2.94
C ALA A 123 -52.83 5.37 3.55
N GLN A 124 -51.82 6.24 3.44
CA GLN A 124 -51.89 7.63 3.91
C GLN A 124 -52.93 8.46 3.14
N LEU A 125 -53.09 8.20 1.84
CA LEU A 125 -54.14 8.83 1.05
C LEU A 125 -55.52 8.40 1.54
N GLY A 126 -55.72 7.12 1.87
CA GLY A 126 -56.96 6.62 2.47
C GLY A 126 -57.29 7.32 3.79
N LEU A 127 -56.31 7.48 4.68
CA LEU A 127 -56.49 8.22 5.93
C LEU A 127 -56.87 9.68 5.68
N LYS A 128 -56.21 10.35 4.75
CA LYS A 128 -56.49 11.73 4.37
C LYS A 128 -57.94 11.90 3.78
N LEU A 129 -58.45 10.90 3.09
CA LEU A 129 -59.82 10.91 2.60
C LEU A 129 -60.83 10.76 3.75
N ILE A 130 -60.56 9.94 4.75
CA ILE A 130 -61.39 9.81 5.95
C ILE A 130 -61.43 11.16 6.70
N GLU A 131 -60.27 11.81 6.89
CA GLU A 131 -60.19 13.15 7.49
C GLU A 131 -60.99 14.20 6.70
N ALA A 132 -61.08 14.05 5.37
CA ALA A 132 -61.87 14.90 4.50
C ALA A 132 -63.37 14.56 4.48
N GLY A 133 -63.82 13.58 5.28
CA GLY A 133 -65.22 13.22 5.45
C GLY A 133 -65.78 12.15 4.50
N PHE A 134 -64.89 11.43 3.79
CA PHE A 134 -65.27 10.26 3.00
C PHE A 134 -65.49 9.03 3.91
N ASP A 135 -66.41 8.17 3.54
CA ASP A 135 -66.66 6.93 4.27
C ASP A 135 -65.44 5.96 4.21
N GLU A 136 -65.32 5.14 5.24
CA GLU A 136 -64.15 4.25 5.42
C GLU A 136 -64.03 3.22 4.30
N ILE A 137 -65.14 2.71 3.76
CA ILE A 137 -65.17 1.71 2.69
C ILE A 137 -64.58 2.31 1.41
N SER A 138 -65.07 3.52 1.06
CA SER A 138 -64.56 4.27 -0.09
C SER A 138 -63.10 4.66 0.05
N ALA A 139 -62.65 5.05 1.25
CA ALA A 139 -61.26 5.36 1.52
C ALA A 139 -60.35 4.12 1.41
N ARG A 140 -60.80 2.94 1.85
CA ARG A 140 -60.08 1.70 1.69
C ARG A 140 -59.91 1.27 0.23
N ALA A 141 -60.81 1.62 -0.66
CA ALA A 141 -60.72 1.33 -2.08
C ALA A 141 -59.44 1.91 -2.72
N VAL A 142 -58.90 2.98 -2.17
CA VAL A 142 -57.67 3.61 -2.65
C VAL A 142 -56.45 2.71 -2.46
N CYS A 143 -56.45 1.88 -1.43
CA CYS A 143 -55.36 0.93 -1.17
C CYS A 143 -55.29 -0.19 -2.24
N HIS A 144 -56.36 -0.40 -3.01
CA HIS A 144 -56.42 -1.41 -4.08
C HIS A 144 -56.02 -0.84 -5.46
N ILE A 145 -55.68 0.46 -5.53
CA ILE A 145 -55.19 1.07 -6.77
C ILE A 145 -53.85 0.42 -7.15
N SER A 146 -53.80 -0.06 -8.39
CA SER A 146 -52.57 -0.64 -8.92
C SER A 146 -51.43 0.37 -8.86
N LYS A 147 -50.23 -0.12 -8.46
CA LYS A 147 -49.05 0.73 -8.32
C LYS A 147 -48.76 1.53 -9.58
N PRO A 148 -48.80 2.87 -9.55
CA PRO A 148 -48.48 3.74 -10.66
C PRO A 148 -46.96 3.82 -10.83
N ARG A 149 -46.39 2.81 -11.49
CA ARG A 149 -44.92 2.59 -11.55
C ARG A 149 -44.18 3.84 -11.99
N ARG A 150 -44.59 4.49 -13.08
CA ARG A 150 -43.93 5.68 -13.61
C ARG A 150 -43.95 6.84 -12.62
N PHE A 151 -45.06 7.06 -11.92
CA PHE A 151 -45.22 8.11 -10.92
C PHE A 151 -44.28 7.89 -9.73
N VAL A 152 -44.23 6.67 -9.21
CA VAL A 152 -43.39 6.32 -8.04
C VAL A 152 -41.90 6.26 -8.39
N GLU A 153 -41.56 5.65 -9.53
CA GLU A 153 -40.15 5.48 -9.92
C GLU A 153 -39.48 6.78 -10.41
N ALA A 154 -40.25 7.73 -10.95
CA ALA A 154 -39.71 9.04 -11.34
C ALA A 154 -39.11 9.80 -10.15
N GLU A 155 -39.61 9.56 -8.95
CA GLU A 155 -39.15 10.23 -7.73
C GLU A 155 -38.10 9.42 -6.97
N LYS A 156 -37.63 8.26 -7.48
CA LYS A 156 -36.59 7.45 -6.87
C LYS A 156 -35.25 8.19 -6.64
N LYS A 157 -35.03 9.26 -7.40
CA LYS A 157 -33.86 10.16 -7.22
C LYS A 157 -33.75 10.71 -5.80
N PHE A 158 -34.86 10.90 -5.08
CA PHE A 158 -34.85 11.37 -3.69
C PHE A 158 -34.28 10.36 -2.69
N LYS A 159 -34.14 9.07 -3.08
CA LYS A 159 -33.48 8.06 -2.24
C LYS A 159 -32.03 8.41 -1.90
N ILE A 160 -31.40 9.25 -2.71
CA ILE A 160 -30.05 9.76 -2.45
C ILE A 160 -29.94 10.43 -1.07
N ILE A 161 -31.03 11.10 -0.60
CA ILE A 161 -31.07 11.78 0.70
C ILE A 161 -30.91 10.78 1.84
N ALA A 162 -31.63 9.66 1.79
CA ALA A 162 -31.51 8.61 2.80
C ALA A 162 -30.11 8.01 2.85
N THR A 163 -29.49 7.80 1.68
CA THR A 163 -28.13 7.30 1.61
C THR A 163 -27.14 8.34 2.15
N ALA A 164 -27.33 9.64 1.85
CA ALA A 164 -26.50 10.73 2.38
C ALA A 164 -26.54 10.81 3.91
N ASN A 165 -27.73 10.63 4.48
CA ASN A 165 -27.91 10.68 5.92
C ASN A 165 -27.33 9.46 6.64
N ARG A 166 -27.23 8.29 5.96
CA ARG A 166 -26.67 7.06 6.52
C ARG A 166 -25.16 6.98 6.34
N ASP A 167 -24.66 7.34 5.18
CA ASP A 167 -23.25 7.30 4.81
C ASP A 167 -22.93 8.38 3.76
N GLY A 168 -22.66 9.59 4.26
CA GLY A 168 -22.38 10.75 3.40
C GLY A 168 -21.15 10.55 2.52
N LYS A 169 -20.15 9.80 2.98
CA LYS A 169 -18.93 9.53 2.21
C LYS A 169 -19.24 8.63 1.01
N GLN A 170 -20.01 7.57 1.21
CA GLN A 170 -20.37 6.62 0.16
C GLN A 170 -21.19 7.27 -0.97
N ILE A 171 -21.98 8.30 -0.66
CA ILE A 171 -22.72 9.05 -1.69
C ILE A 171 -21.80 9.80 -2.63
N TYR A 172 -20.84 10.55 -2.07
CA TYR A 172 -19.89 11.28 -2.90
C TYR A 172 -19.13 10.32 -3.79
N ASP A 173 -18.75 9.15 -3.26
CA ASP A 173 -18.00 8.14 -4.00
C ASP A 173 -18.81 7.47 -5.11
N ASN A 174 -20.13 7.25 -4.93
CA ASN A 174 -20.97 6.54 -5.90
C ASN A 174 -21.73 7.44 -6.88
N HIS A 175 -21.92 8.72 -6.55
CA HIS A 175 -22.75 9.64 -7.34
C HIS A 175 -22.00 10.81 -7.96
N LEU A 176 -20.71 11.00 -7.62
CA LEU A 176 -19.90 11.98 -8.31
C LEU A 176 -19.70 11.55 -9.78
N PRO A 177 -19.85 12.48 -10.72
CA PRO A 177 -19.49 12.20 -12.12
C PRO A 177 -18.04 11.76 -12.22
N GLU A 178 -17.79 10.67 -12.93
CA GLU A 178 -16.44 10.21 -13.17
C GLU A 178 -15.70 11.18 -14.08
N VAL A 179 -14.52 11.61 -13.66
CA VAL A 179 -13.62 12.38 -14.51
C VAL A 179 -12.88 11.41 -15.42
N ALA A 180 -13.03 11.57 -16.72
CA ALA A 180 -12.28 10.80 -17.70
C ALA A 180 -10.77 11.06 -17.51
N ARG A 181 -10.00 10.02 -17.32
CA ARG A 181 -8.53 10.07 -17.17
C ARG A 181 -7.89 9.38 -18.36
N THR A 182 -6.86 9.99 -18.90
CA THR A 182 -6.03 9.40 -19.95
C THR A 182 -4.66 9.05 -19.41
N ARG A 183 -4.02 8.07 -20.02
CA ARG A 183 -2.62 7.69 -19.80
C ARG A 183 -1.74 8.10 -20.97
N GLU A 184 -2.30 8.90 -21.88
CA GLU A 184 -1.59 9.41 -23.04
C GLU A 184 -0.35 10.18 -22.62
N GLY A 185 0.77 9.96 -23.28
CA GLY A 185 2.07 10.55 -22.96
C GLY A 185 2.83 9.89 -21.81
N MET A 186 2.25 8.90 -21.09
CA MET A 186 3.01 8.11 -20.12
C MET A 186 4.01 7.19 -20.80
N ARG A 187 5.18 7.07 -20.21
CA ARG A 187 6.22 6.11 -20.62
C ARG A 187 6.25 4.92 -19.66
N PRO A 188 6.80 3.77 -20.10
CA PRO A 188 6.97 2.62 -19.20
C PRO A 188 7.74 3.03 -17.94
N GLY A 189 7.34 2.54 -16.78
CA GLY A 189 7.93 2.90 -15.50
C GLY A 189 7.53 4.27 -14.91
N ASP A 190 6.74 5.09 -15.59
CA ASP A 190 6.25 6.36 -15.02
C ASP A 190 5.31 6.15 -13.84
N LEU A 191 4.49 5.10 -13.90
CA LEU A 191 3.53 4.74 -12.85
C LEU A 191 3.30 3.22 -12.85
N ALA A 192 3.45 2.59 -11.70
CA ALA A 192 3.03 1.21 -11.49
C ALA A 192 1.87 1.11 -10.50
N PHE A 193 0.90 0.26 -10.83
CA PHE A 193 -0.17 -0.14 -9.93
C PHE A 193 0.26 -1.40 -9.19
N GLY A 194 0.11 -1.40 -7.85
CA GLY A 194 0.33 -2.59 -7.03
C GLY A 194 -0.99 -3.10 -6.45
N ASP A 195 -1.24 -4.41 -6.56
CA ASP A 195 -2.41 -5.05 -5.96
C ASP A 195 -2.14 -6.53 -5.64
N ILE A 196 -2.93 -7.09 -4.71
CA ILE A 196 -2.79 -8.46 -4.25
C ILE A 196 -4.10 -9.21 -4.51
N SER A 197 -4.00 -10.33 -5.20
CA SER A 197 -5.16 -11.17 -5.50
C SER A 197 -4.93 -12.63 -5.13
N PRO A 198 -5.93 -13.33 -4.59
CA PRO A 198 -5.85 -14.79 -4.47
C PRO A 198 -5.92 -15.43 -5.85
N LEU A 199 -5.16 -16.49 -6.02
CA LEU A 199 -5.23 -17.35 -7.20
C LEU A 199 -6.13 -18.55 -6.89
N ASP A 200 -7.17 -18.75 -7.71
CA ASP A 200 -8.20 -19.76 -7.48
C ASP A 200 -7.79 -21.17 -8.00
N ILE A 201 -6.51 -21.51 -7.87
CA ILE A 201 -5.94 -22.84 -8.20
C ILE A 201 -5.39 -23.45 -6.90
N PRO A 202 -5.93 -24.59 -6.44
CA PRO A 202 -5.45 -25.27 -5.24
C PRO A 202 -4.05 -25.84 -5.47
N THR A 203 -3.16 -25.62 -4.53
CA THR A 203 -1.73 -25.93 -4.64
C THR A 203 -1.25 -26.64 -3.37
N ILE A 204 -0.32 -27.58 -3.52
CA ILE A 204 0.26 -28.34 -2.43
C ILE A 204 1.38 -27.54 -1.80
N ARG A 205 1.32 -27.34 -0.47
CA ARG A 205 2.43 -26.79 0.31
C ARG A 205 3.53 -27.82 0.56
N PRO A 206 4.73 -27.38 0.96
CA PRO A 206 5.80 -28.30 1.35
C PRO A 206 5.44 -29.26 2.50
N ASP A 207 4.48 -28.86 3.37
CA ASP A 207 3.94 -29.68 4.45
C ASP A 207 2.84 -30.66 4.00
N GLY A 208 2.53 -30.71 2.70
CA GLY A 208 1.49 -31.55 2.12
C GLY A 208 0.07 -30.99 2.23
N THR A 209 -0.14 -29.85 2.89
CA THR A 209 -1.46 -29.22 3.01
C THR A 209 -1.84 -28.45 1.74
N ILE A 210 -3.15 -28.34 1.48
CA ILE A 210 -3.67 -27.62 0.31
C ILE A 210 -3.84 -26.13 0.65
N ALA A 211 -3.38 -25.26 -0.24
CA ALA A 211 -3.54 -23.83 -0.14
C ALA A 211 -3.81 -23.18 -1.50
N TYR A 212 -4.21 -21.91 -1.47
CA TYR A 212 -4.33 -21.05 -2.63
C TYR A 212 -3.23 -20.01 -2.58
N ALA A 213 -2.40 -19.98 -3.61
CA ALA A 213 -1.34 -18.98 -3.71
C ALA A 213 -1.91 -17.55 -3.76
N ARG A 214 -1.14 -16.59 -3.29
CA ARG A 214 -1.39 -15.17 -3.43
C ARG A 214 -0.50 -14.61 -4.51
N MET A 215 -1.07 -13.82 -5.40
CA MET A 215 -0.33 -13.06 -6.41
C MET A 215 -0.14 -11.64 -5.91
N ILE A 216 1.10 -11.18 -5.87
CA ILE A 216 1.40 -9.75 -5.82
C ILE A 216 1.66 -9.33 -7.25
N VAL A 217 0.87 -8.41 -7.74
CA VAL A 217 0.87 -7.99 -9.14
C VAL A 217 1.24 -6.52 -9.23
N TRP A 218 2.22 -6.23 -10.06
CA TRP A 218 2.62 -4.88 -10.43
C TRP A 218 2.33 -4.68 -11.91
N MET A 219 1.56 -3.63 -12.21
CA MET A 219 1.16 -3.30 -13.58
C MET A 219 1.73 -1.95 -13.99
N ASP A 220 2.48 -1.92 -15.07
CA ASP A 220 2.89 -0.66 -15.69
C ASP A 220 1.70 0.04 -16.36
N ALA A 221 1.53 1.34 -16.06
CA ALA A 221 0.41 2.12 -16.56
C ALA A 221 0.47 2.41 -18.06
N ALA A 222 1.65 2.51 -18.63
CA ALA A 222 1.84 2.86 -20.04
C ALA A 222 1.60 1.66 -20.96
N THR A 223 2.16 0.51 -20.61
CA THR A 223 2.20 -0.68 -21.47
C THR A 223 1.23 -1.78 -21.07
N ASN A 224 0.58 -1.68 -19.92
CA ASN A 224 -0.16 -2.77 -19.28
C ASN A 224 0.70 -4.01 -18.98
N TRP A 225 2.03 -3.88 -18.97
CA TRP A 225 2.91 -4.99 -18.60
C TRP A 225 2.68 -5.38 -17.15
N LEU A 226 2.57 -6.70 -16.91
CA LEU A 226 2.38 -7.25 -15.58
C LEU A 226 3.66 -7.92 -15.09
N HIS A 227 4.03 -7.62 -13.86
CA HIS A 227 5.03 -8.38 -13.12
C HIS A 227 4.33 -9.06 -11.94
N ILE A 228 4.37 -10.41 -11.91
CA ILE A 228 3.66 -11.21 -10.92
C ILE A 228 4.65 -11.99 -10.08
N THR A 229 4.47 -11.95 -8.77
CA THR A 229 5.17 -12.80 -7.81
C THR A 229 4.14 -13.65 -7.05
N LEU A 230 4.42 -14.94 -6.93
CA LEU A 230 3.54 -15.91 -6.25
C LEU A 230 4.05 -16.19 -4.84
N TYR A 231 3.13 -16.21 -3.88
CA TYR A 231 3.40 -16.57 -2.49
C TYR A 231 2.44 -17.63 -1.99
N LEU A 232 3.00 -18.72 -1.50
CA LEU A 232 2.26 -19.80 -0.85
C LEU A 232 2.41 -19.63 0.67
N CYS A 233 1.56 -18.78 1.25
CA CYS A 233 1.65 -18.44 2.67
C CYS A 233 1.36 -19.64 3.57
N PRO A 234 2.00 -19.76 4.75
CA PRO A 234 1.67 -20.78 5.75
C PRO A 234 0.21 -20.73 6.17
N ALA A 235 -0.30 -21.84 6.70
CA ALA A 235 -1.70 -21.95 7.13
C ALA A 235 -2.05 -20.86 8.15
N GLY A 236 -3.20 -20.19 7.95
CA GLY A 236 -3.66 -19.10 8.84
C GLY A 236 -2.94 -17.77 8.67
N THR A 237 -1.98 -17.65 7.73
CA THR A 237 -1.28 -16.39 7.46
C THR A 237 -1.65 -15.83 6.09
N GLY A 238 -1.49 -14.51 5.95
CA GLY A 238 -1.67 -13.79 4.68
C GLY A 238 -0.36 -13.26 4.13
N VAL A 239 -0.46 -12.46 3.06
CA VAL A 239 0.67 -11.68 2.55
C VAL A 239 1.05 -10.66 3.61
N ARG A 240 2.34 -10.49 3.84
CA ARG A 240 2.93 -9.54 4.77
C ARG A 240 3.72 -8.49 4.02
N GLN A 241 4.14 -7.44 4.72
CA GLN A 241 4.96 -6.36 4.18
C GLN A 241 6.27 -6.88 3.56
N GLU A 242 6.89 -7.87 4.19
CA GLU A 242 8.12 -8.48 3.68
C GLU A 242 7.92 -9.13 2.29
N HIS A 243 6.77 -9.78 2.05
CA HIS A 243 6.44 -10.35 0.75
C HIS A 243 6.27 -9.26 -0.32
N VAL A 244 5.64 -8.13 0.05
CA VAL A 244 5.48 -6.98 -0.86
C VAL A 244 6.84 -6.39 -1.20
N ALA A 245 7.73 -6.20 -0.22
CA ALA A 245 9.07 -5.67 -0.46
C ALA A 245 9.91 -6.61 -1.31
N GLN A 246 9.86 -7.92 -1.05
CA GLN A 246 10.54 -8.93 -1.87
C GLN A 246 10.04 -8.92 -3.31
N SER A 247 8.71 -8.87 -3.51
CA SER A 247 8.10 -8.76 -4.83
C SER A 247 8.51 -7.47 -5.55
N PHE A 248 8.57 -6.36 -4.82
CA PHE A 248 8.97 -5.08 -5.36
C PHE A 248 10.48 -5.03 -5.71
N THR A 249 11.33 -5.60 -4.88
CA THR A 249 12.76 -5.77 -5.20
C THR A 249 12.92 -6.58 -6.48
N HIS A 250 12.23 -7.72 -6.59
CA HIS A 250 12.25 -8.55 -7.79
C HIS A 250 11.71 -7.82 -9.03
N LEU A 251 10.68 -6.98 -8.86
CA LEU A 251 10.21 -6.07 -9.91
C LEU A 251 11.34 -5.17 -10.41
N CYS A 252 12.02 -4.46 -9.51
CA CYS A 252 13.07 -3.51 -9.85
C CYS A 252 14.27 -4.17 -10.54
N GLU A 253 14.55 -5.41 -10.19
CA GLU A 253 15.63 -6.21 -10.76
C GLU A 253 15.30 -6.79 -12.14
N SER A 254 14.13 -7.41 -12.27
CA SER A 254 13.80 -8.31 -13.39
C SER A 254 12.72 -7.80 -14.33
N SER A 255 11.88 -6.88 -13.91
CA SER A 255 10.84 -6.35 -14.80
C SER A 255 11.43 -5.57 -15.98
N PRO A 256 10.92 -5.74 -17.20
CA PRO A 256 11.41 -4.99 -18.36
C PRO A 256 11.19 -3.48 -18.26
N PHE A 257 10.21 -3.01 -17.49
CA PHE A 257 10.01 -1.57 -17.26
C PHE A 257 10.82 -1.00 -16.07
N GLY A 258 11.57 -1.85 -15.34
CA GLY A 258 12.48 -1.41 -14.29
C GLY A 258 11.78 -0.88 -13.04
N MET A 259 12.49 -0.06 -12.25
CA MET A 259 11.95 0.57 -11.05
C MET A 259 10.99 1.71 -11.43
N PRO A 260 9.73 1.66 -10.97
CA PRO A 260 8.76 2.70 -11.29
C PRO A 260 9.06 4.02 -10.55
N SER A 261 8.80 5.14 -11.25
CA SER A 261 8.94 6.48 -10.68
C SER A 261 7.82 6.85 -9.72
N ARG A 262 6.64 6.24 -9.86
CA ARG A 262 5.45 6.48 -9.03
C ARG A 262 4.73 5.18 -8.76
N LEU A 263 4.07 5.09 -7.61
CA LEU A 263 3.27 3.93 -7.22
C LEU A 263 1.82 4.33 -6.97
N TYR A 264 0.91 3.50 -7.44
CA TYR A 264 -0.51 3.56 -7.09
C TYR A 264 -0.86 2.29 -6.30
N LEU A 265 -1.08 2.45 -5.01
CA LEU A 265 -1.27 1.35 -4.06
C LEU A 265 -2.64 1.40 -3.40
N ASP A 266 -3.12 0.26 -2.95
CA ASP A 266 -4.28 0.19 -2.06
C ASP A 266 -3.91 0.62 -0.62
N ASN A 267 -4.95 0.80 0.20
CA ASN A 267 -4.81 1.13 1.62
C ASN A 267 -4.66 -0.14 2.51
N GLY A 268 -4.37 -1.29 1.93
CA GLY A 268 -4.11 -2.51 2.66
C GLY A 268 -2.92 -2.38 3.62
N SER A 269 -2.98 -3.06 4.77
CA SER A 269 -1.92 -3.04 5.79
C SER A 269 -0.59 -3.57 5.27
N GLU A 270 -0.63 -4.44 4.29
CA GLU A 270 0.54 -5.00 3.60
C GLU A 270 1.35 -3.95 2.80
N TYR A 271 0.71 -2.83 2.42
CA TYR A 271 1.35 -1.71 1.72
C TYR A 271 1.71 -0.53 2.66
N GLN A 272 1.62 -0.71 3.98
CA GLN A 272 1.86 0.36 4.95
C GLN A 272 3.27 0.34 5.55
N TRP A 273 4.22 -0.28 4.90
CA TRP A 273 5.61 -0.24 5.33
C TRP A 273 6.23 1.13 4.98
N GLU A 274 6.09 2.08 5.88
CA GLU A 274 6.46 3.48 5.68
C GLU A 274 7.95 3.67 5.37
N GLU A 275 8.82 2.92 6.03
CA GLU A 275 10.27 3.00 5.85
C GLU A 275 10.68 2.58 4.43
N MET A 276 10.16 1.45 3.94
CA MET A 276 10.40 0.99 2.56
C MET A 276 9.88 2.01 1.54
N LEU A 277 8.65 2.50 1.77
CA LEU A 277 8.03 3.46 0.85
C LEU A 277 8.78 4.79 0.81
N LYS A 278 9.31 5.24 1.96
CA LYS A 278 10.14 6.44 2.04
C LYS A 278 11.45 6.26 1.28
N ALA A 279 12.16 5.15 1.53
CA ALA A 279 13.42 4.85 0.85
C ALA A 279 13.25 4.71 -0.67
N TRP A 280 12.19 4.01 -1.10
CA TRP A 280 11.84 3.96 -2.52
C TRP A 280 11.53 5.35 -3.08
N SER A 281 10.77 6.17 -2.34
CA SER A 281 10.43 7.53 -2.77
C SER A 281 11.68 8.39 -3.00
N GLU A 282 12.67 8.28 -2.11
CA GLU A 282 13.96 8.96 -2.25
C GLU A 282 14.75 8.46 -3.47
N LEU A 283 14.84 7.13 -3.64
CA LEU A 283 15.49 6.53 -4.82
C LEU A 283 14.79 6.95 -6.12
N ALA A 284 13.47 6.88 -6.18
CA ALA A 284 12.70 7.25 -7.36
C ALA A 284 12.82 8.75 -7.69
N TYR A 285 12.89 9.60 -6.68
CA TYR A 285 13.15 11.03 -6.86
C TYR A 285 14.53 11.28 -7.50
N LEU A 286 15.56 10.63 -6.98
CA LEU A 286 16.94 10.77 -7.48
C LEU A 286 17.10 10.24 -8.91
N THR A 287 16.44 9.12 -9.23
CA THR A 287 16.53 8.50 -10.55
C THR A 287 15.55 9.09 -11.57
N GLY A 288 14.36 9.51 -11.15
CA GLY A 288 13.30 10.04 -12.01
C GLY A 288 13.56 11.46 -12.54
N ASN A 289 14.33 12.28 -11.81
CA ASN A 289 14.66 13.65 -12.23
C ASN A 289 15.59 13.73 -13.45
N GLN A 290 16.25 12.64 -13.81
CA GLN A 290 17.19 12.65 -14.95
C GLN A 290 16.53 12.40 -16.32
N THR A 291 15.28 11.93 -16.35
CA THR A 291 14.71 11.39 -17.60
C THR A 291 13.59 12.21 -18.23
N HIS A 292 12.94 13.19 -17.56
CA HIS A 292 11.71 13.81 -18.10
C HIS A 292 11.51 15.29 -17.75
N VAL A 293 12.17 16.19 -18.45
CA VAL A 293 11.98 17.64 -18.28
C VAL A 293 10.66 18.14 -18.93
N GLU A 294 10.19 17.52 -20.00
CA GLU A 294 9.03 18.03 -20.77
C GLU A 294 7.65 17.56 -20.29
N LEU A 295 7.54 16.37 -19.70
CA LEU A 295 6.28 15.83 -19.12
C LEU A 295 6.12 16.14 -17.63
N ALA A 296 7.13 16.67 -16.98
CA ALA A 296 7.17 16.92 -15.54
C ALA A 296 6.07 17.88 -15.02
N SER A 297 5.46 18.70 -15.88
CA SER A 297 4.39 19.62 -15.47
C SER A 297 3.02 18.96 -15.33
N ALA A 298 2.79 17.80 -15.96
CA ALA A 298 1.50 17.10 -15.97
C ALA A 298 1.43 15.91 -15.00
N LEU A 299 2.58 15.34 -14.61
CA LEU A 299 2.66 14.20 -13.70
C LEU A 299 3.05 14.66 -12.29
N PRO A 300 2.57 13.97 -11.23
CA PRO A 300 3.08 14.19 -9.88
C PRO A 300 4.60 13.95 -9.82
N PRO A 301 5.34 14.56 -8.88
CA PRO A 301 6.77 14.35 -8.72
C PRO A 301 7.15 12.86 -8.64
N ALA A 302 8.34 12.49 -9.10
CA ALA A 302 8.89 11.15 -8.87
C ALA A 302 8.94 10.83 -7.36
N GLY A 303 8.81 9.56 -7.00
CA GLY A 303 8.69 9.13 -5.60
C GLY A 303 7.29 9.35 -5.00
N LYS A 304 6.31 9.82 -5.77
CA LYS A 304 4.94 10.00 -5.27
C LYS A 304 4.19 8.68 -5.16
N ILE A 305 3.67 8.43 -3.96
CA ILE A 305 2.72 7.34 -3.70
C ILE A 305 1.31 7.90 -3.82
N ILE A 306 0.52 7.29 -4.69
CA ILE A 306 -0.89 7.59 -4.88
C ILE A 306 -1.68 6.49 -4.18
N ARG A 307 -2.46 6.85 -3.16
CA ARG A 307 -3.33 5.91 -2.47
C ARG A 307 -4.70 5.86 -3.14
N SER A 308 -5.26 4.67 -3.30
CA SER A 308 -6.61 4.51 -3.81
C SER A 308 -7.62 5.12 -2.84
N ILE A 309 -8.67 5.75 -3.39
CA ILE A 309 -9.80 6.17 -2.56
C ILE A 309 -10.59 4.91 -2.19
N PRO A 310 -10.83 4.65 -0.88
CA PRO A 310 -11.59 3.47 -0.46
C PRO A 310 -12.95 3.39 -1.18
N PHE A 311 -13.38 2.19 -1.52
CA PHE A 311 -14.68 1.90 -2.17
C PHE A 311 -14.88 2.49 -3.59
N ARG A 312 -13.80 2.87 -4.29
CA ARG A 312 -13.83 3.24 -5.71
C ARG A 312 -13.07 2.24 -6.58
N PRO A 313 -13.62 1.04 -6.84
CA PRO A 313 -12.95 0.00 -7.63
C PRO A 313 -12.62 0.47 -9.05
N ARG A 314 -13.46 1.31 -9.66
CA ARG A 314 -13.24 1.82 -11.04
C ARG A 314 -12.03 2.75 -11.20
N ALA A 315 -11.44 3.24 -10.10
CA ALA A 315 -10.23 4.06 -10.16
C ALA A 315 -8.95 3.22 -10.38
N LYS A 316 -9.03 1.90 -10.17
CA LYS A 316 -7.90 0.97 -10.32
C LYS A 316 -7.98 0.24 -11.66
N LEU A 317 -7.10 0.59 -12.57
CA LEU A 317 -6.96 -0.10 -13.87
C LEU A 317 -6.66 -1.59 -13.71
N ILE A 318 -5.90 -1.95 -12.68
CA ILE A 318 -5.48 -3.32 -12.39
C ILE A 318 -6.67 -4.26 -12.07
N GLU A 319 -7.78 -3.74 -11.53
CA GLU A 319 -8.98 -4.57 -11.26
C GLU A 319 -9.62 -5.10 -12.55
N GLY A 320 -9.65 -4.28 -13.61
CA GLY A 320 -10.08 -4.74 -14.94
C GLY A 320 -9.18 -5.83 -15.51
N THR A 321 -7.87 -5.70 -15.25
CA THR A 321 -6.87 -6.68 -15.67
C THR A 321 -7.06 -8.02 -14.97
N PHE A 322 -7.41 -8.03 -13.68
CA PHE A 322 -7.73 -9.28 -12.97
C PHE A 322 -8.93 -10.03 -13.58
N GLY A 323 -9.89 -9.30 -14.15
CA GLY A 323 -10.98 -9.92 -14.93
C GLY A 323 -10.44 -10.72 -16.12
N ASN A 324 -9.54 -10.12 -16.89
CA ASN A 324 -8.89 -10.77 -18.04
C ASN A 324 -8.02 -11.96 -17.59
N LEU A 325 -7.25 -11.79 -16.52
CA LEU A 325 -6.42 -12.87 -15.97
C LEU A 325 -7.25 -14.06 -15.50
N ARG A 326 -8.44 -13.83 -14.92
CA ARG A 326 -9.35 -14.93 -14.55
C ARG A 326 -9.80 -15.75 -15.75
N HIS A 327 -10.06 -15.11 -16.88
CA HIS A 327 -10.39 -15.83 -18.12
C HIS A 327 -9.21 -16.67 -18.60
N LEU A 328 -8.00 -16.12 -18.53
CA LEU A 328 -6.78 -16.84 -18.92
C LEU A 328 -6.48 -18.01 -17.97
N PHE A 329 -6.56 -17.79 -16.66
CA PHE A 329 -6.34 -18.83 -15.65
C PHE A 329 -7.44 -19.91 -15.67
N GLY A 330 -8.63 -19.57 -16.14
CA GLY A 330 -9.75 -20.51 -16.33
C GLY A 330 -9.47 -21.65 -17.29
N TRP A 331 -8.43 -21.56 -18.12
CA TRP A 331 -7.97 -22.64 -18.98
C TRP A 331 -7.31 -23.78 -18.20
N HIS A 332 -6.83 -23.52 -16.98
CA HIS A 332 -6.20 -24.56 -16.16
C HIS A 332 -7.26 -25.50 -15.57
N PRO A 333 -7.12 -26.85 -15.73
CA PRO A 333 -8.12 -27.80 -15.24
C PRO A 333 -8.39 -27.75 -13.73
N ALA A 334 -7.41 -27.29 -12.93
CA ALA A 334 -7.54 -27.13 -11.49
C ALA A 334 -8.16 -25.78 -11.07
N PHE A 335 -8.47 -24.88 -11.99
CA PHE A 335 -9.06 -23.58 -11.67
C PHE A 335 -10.49 -23.72 -11.16
N GLN A 336 -10.79 -23.18 -9.98
CA GLN A 336 -12.06 -23.37 -9.29
C GLN A 336 -13.06 -22.21 -9.40
N GLY A 337 -12.68 -21.15 -10.16
CA GLY A 337 -13.56 -20.00 -10.38
C GLY A 337 -13.76 -19.08 -9.17
N GLY A 338 -14.29 -17.89 -9.45
CA GLY A 338 -14.09 -16.69 -8.66
C GLY A 338 -14.96 -16.47 -7.44
N ASN A 339 -16.03 -17.20 -7.14
CA ASN A 339 -16.79 -16.92 -5.93
C ASN A 339 -16.98 -18.18 -5.05
N ARG A 340 -17.23 -17.95 -3.76
CA ARG A 340 -17.37 -19.02 -2.76
C ARG A 340 -18.52 -19.99 -3.08
N MET A 341 -19.59 -19.49 -3.70
CA MET A 341 -20.75 -20.31 -4.09
C MET A 341 -20.42 -21.15 -5.33
N ALA A 342 -19.76 -20.58 -6.33
CA ALA A 342 -19.31 -21.31 -7.51
C ALA A 342 -18.31 -22.42 -7.13
N LYS A 343 -17.37 -22.12 -6.22
CA LYS A 343 -16.45 -23.13 -5.65
C LYS A 343 -17.18 -24.26 -4.95
N ARG A 344 -18.25 -23.96 -4.21
CA ARG A 344 -19.08 -24.94 -3.52
C ARG A 344 -19.86 -25.83 -4.50
N CYS A 345 -20.37 -25.24 -5.58
CA CYS A 345 -21.11 -25.97 -6.61
C CYS A 345 -20.19 -26.81 -7.49
N ALA A 346 -18.99 -26.35 -7.83
CA ALA A 346 -18.01 -27.08 -8.60
C ALA A 346 -17.47 -28.32 -7.86
N ASN A 347 -17.48 -28.29 -6.52
CA ASN A 347 -16.99 -29.39 -5.67
C ASN A 347 -18.06 -30.41 -5.28
N LEU A 348 -19.28 -30.32 -5.82
CA LEU A 348 -20.33 -31.31 -5.60
C LEU A 348 -19.99 -32.60 -6.36
N GLY A 349 -19.17 -33.45 -5.75
CA GLY A 349 -18.91 -34.81 -6.20
C GLY A 349 -17.52 -35.16 -6.71
N GLU A 350 -16.62 -34.17 -6.91
CA GLU A 350 -15.23 -34.44 -7.28
C GLU A 350 -14.24 -33.98 -6.20
N ALA A 351 -13.22 -34.82 -5.95
CA ALA A 351 -12.12 -34.42 -5.07
C ALA A 351 -11.35 -33.28 -5.70
N ILE A 352 -11.03 -32.25 -4.91
CA ILE A 352 -10.09 -31.16 -5.29
C ILE A 352 -8.79 -31.84 -5.71
N LYS A 353 -8.32 -31.54 -6.91
CA LYS A 353 -7.01 -31.99 -7.41
C LYS A 353 -6.02 -30.85 -7.30
N PRO A 354 -5.28 -30.75 -6.19
CA PRO A 354 -4.27 -29.72 -6.05
C PRO A 354 -3.06 -30.05 -6.92
N ILE A 355 -2.36 -29.01 -7.39
CA ILE A 355 -1.17 -29.14 -8.22
C ILE A 355 0.09 -28.81 -7.40
N PRO A 356 1.27 -29.33 -7.79
CA PRO A 356 2.55 -28.87 -7.24
C PRO A 356 2.79 -27.37 -7.46
N TYR A 357 3.55 -26.75 -6.57
CA TYR A 357 3.81 -25.30 -6.67
C TYR A 357 4.63 -24.95 -7.92
N GLU A 358 5.55 -25.81 -8.33
CA GLU A 358 6.38 -25.65 -9.53
C GLU A 358 5.53 -25.69 -10.81
N GLU A 359 4.50 -26.56 -10.83
CA GLU A 359 3.54 -26.61 -11.94
C GLU A 359 2.74 -25.31 -12.02
N LEU A 360 2.30 -24.78 -10.87
CA LEU A 360 1.62 -23.50 -10.80
C LEU A 360 2.51 -22.35 -11.32
N GLN A 361 3.78 -22.31 -10.90
CA GLN A 361 4.73 -21.28 -11.36
C GLN A 361 4.93 -21.36 -12.87
N SER A 362 5.10 -22.56 -13.42
CA SER A 362 5.28 -22.79 -14.86
C SER A 362 4.04 -22.38 -15.66
N PHE A 363 2.85 -22.70 -15.14
CA PHE A 363 1.59 -22.29 -15.76
C PHE A 363 1.44 -20.77 -15.78
N ILE A 364 1.69 -20.09 -14.65
CA ILE A 364 1.60 -18.62 -14.58
C ILE A 364 2.61 -17.96 -15.49
N ALA A 365 3.84 -18.48 -15.57
CA ALA A 365 4.84 -17.94 -16.50
C ALA A 365 4.36 -18.04 -17.97
N SER A 366 3.79 -19.18 -18.37
CA SER A 366 3.22 -19.36 -19.71
C SER A 366 2.02 -18.47 -19.97
N ALA A 367 1.12 -18.35 -18.99
CA ALA A 367 -0.04 -17.46 -19.07
C ALA A 367 0.36 -15.99 -19.19
N MET A 368 1.45 -15.57 -18.52
CA MET A 368 1.95 -14.21 -18.64
C MET A 368 2.61 -13.95 -20.01
N ALA A 369 3.32 -14.92 -20.55
CA ALA A 369 3.85 -14.81 -21.92
C ALA A 369 2.72 -14.61 -22.96
N ASP A 370 1.63 -15.38 -22.82
CA ASP A 370 0.44 -15.22 -23.67
C ASP A 370 -0.23 -13.85 -23.47
N TYR A 371 -0.43 -13.42 -22.22
CA TYR A 371 -0.99 -12.10 -21.91
C TYR A 371 -0.16 -10.96 -22.51
N HIS A 372 1.18 -11.02 -22.36
CA HIS A 372 2.07 -9.96 -22.86
C HIS A 372 2.15 -9.90 -24.38
N SER A 373 1.91 -11.01 -25.08
CA SER A 373 1.89 -11.07 -26.53
C SER A 373 0.51 -10.79 -27.15
N THR A 374 -0.56 -10.82 -26.33
CA THR A 374 -1.94 -10.63 -26.82
C THR A 374 -2.27 -9.15 -27.06
N PRO A 375 -2.73 -8.76 -28.28
CA PRO A 375 -3.17 -7.41 -28.57
C PRO A 375 -4.34 -6.95 -27.67
N GLN A 376 -4.26 -5.72 -27.15
CA GLN A 376 -5.26 -5.15 -26.26
C GLN A 376 -5.90 -3.90 -26.87
N SER A 377 -7.22 -3.80 -26.77
CA SER A 377 -7.97 -2.60 -27.14
C SER A 377 -7.80 -1.48 -26.11
N GLY A 378 -8.40 -0.33 -26.36
CA GLY A 378 -8.33 0.84 -25.47
C GLY A 378 -7.02 1.59 -25.59
N GLN A 379 -6.31 1.83 -24.48
CA GLN A 379 -5.09 2.65 -24.43
C GLN A 379 -3.98 2.14 -25.37
N LEU A 380 -3.84 0.83 -25.52
CA LEU A 380 -2.81 0.26 -26.39
C LEU A 380 -3.16 0.29 -27.88
N GLY A 381 -4.42 0.62 -28.22
CA GLY A 381 -4.84 0.80 -29.62
C GLY A 381 -4.68 -0.43 -30.49
N GLY A 382 -4.80 -1.63 -29.92
CA GLY A 382 -4.62 -2.91 -30.63
C GLY A 382 -3.19 -3.47 -30.57
N ARG A 383 -2.25 -2.81 -29.88
CA ARG A 383 -0.90 -3.36 -29.59
C ARG A 383 -0.97 -4.30 -28.40
N SER A 384 -0.03 -5.24 -28.34
CA SER A 384 0.21 -6.01 -27.14
C SER A 384 1.06 -5.23 -26.13
N PRO A 385 1.06 -5.61 -24.82
CA PRO A 385 2.00 -5.06 -23.83
C PRO A 385 3.46 -5.15 -24.29
N GLN A 386 3.86 -6.25 -24.90
CA GLN A 386 5.19 -6.45 -25.47
C GLN A 386 5.48 -5.43 -26.55
N GLN A 387 4.61 -5.29 -27.55
CA GLN A 387 4.78 -4.32 -28.63
C GLN A 387 4.85 -2.88 -28.11
N ALA A 388 4.02 -2.54 -27.12
CA ALA A 388 4.04 -1.20 -26.53
C ALA A 388 5.37 -0.90 -25.81
N LEU A 389 5.98 -1.92 -25.20
CA LEU A 389 7.28 -1.80 -24.56
C LEU A 389 8.42 -1.72 -25.59
N GLU A 390 8.38 -2.54 -26.63
CA GLU A 390 9.34 -2.52 -27.77
C GLU A 390 9.31 -1.17 -28.45
N ASP A 391 8.13 -0.63 -28.77
CA ASP A 391 7.97 0.71 -29.34
C ASP A 391 8.61 1.81 -28.45
N ALA A 392 8.50 1.69 -27.12
CA ALA A 392 9.11 2.65 -26.21
C ALA A 392 10.64 2.56 -26.22
N LEU A 393 11.20 1.35 -26.28
CA LEU A 393 12.64 1.12 -26.41
C LEU A 393 13.18 1.69 -27.74
N ASP A 394 12.49 1.43 -28.83
CA ASP A 394 12.85 1.93 -30.16
C ASP A 394 12.79 3.47 -30.23
N ASN A 395 11.91 4.09 -29.45
CA ASN A 395 11.83 5.54 -29.27
C ASN A 395 12.84 6.10 -28.24
N GLY A 396 13.81 5.31 -27.79
CA GLY A 396 14.91 5.75 -26.93
C GLY A 396 14.59 5.78 -25.44
N TRP A 397 13.44 5.24 -24.99
CA TRP A 397 13.19 5.05 -23.58
C TRP A 397 14.08 3.93 -23.02
N GLN A 398 14.52 4.09 -21.78
CA GLN A 398 15.33 3.09 -21.07
C GLN A 398 14.77 2.84 -19.66
N PRO A 399 14.76 1.56 -19.20
CA PRO A 399 14.32 1.25 -17.85
C PRO A 399 15.32 1.72 -16.80
N VAL A 400 14.82 2.24 -15.69
CA VAL A 400 15.65 2.54 -14.52
C VAL A 400 15.97 1.24 -13.80
N ARG A 401 17.26 0.91 -13.71
CA ARG A 401 17.75 -0.27 -12.99
C ARG A 401 18.47 0.18 -11.71
N VAL A 402 18.24 -0.54 -10.64
CA VAL A 402 18.89 -0.32 -9.35
C VAL A 402 19.49 -1.64 -8.90
N ASP A 403 20.74 -1.59 -8.46
CA ASP A 403 21.43 -2.78 -7.98
C ASP A 403 20.74 -3.38 -6.77
N ARG A 404 20.68 -4.71 -6.71
CA ARG A 404 20.06 -5.45 -5.63
C ARG A 404 20.54 -5.03 -4.25
N GLU A 405 21.83 -4.83 -4.09
CA GLU A 405 22.44 -4.43 -2.82
C GLU A 405 21.92 -3.07 -2.36
N VAL A 406 21.73 -2.13 -3.29
CA VAL A 406 21.16 -0.80 -3.00
C VAL A 406 19.71 -0.93 -2.56
N LEU A 407 18.91 -1.78 -3.21
CA LEU A 407 17.51 -2.03 -2.84
C LEU A 407 17.42 -2.71 -1.46
N LEU A 408 18.27 -3.73 -1.22
CA LEU A 408 18.31 -4.41 0.07
C LEU A 408 18.64 -3.44 1.21
N LEU A 409 19.62 -2.57 1.00
CA LEU A 409 20.04 -1.58 1.97
C LEU A 409 18.98 -0.50 2.18
N ALA A 410 18.36 -0.01 1.10
CA ALA A 410 17.34 1.03 1.15
C ALA A 410 16.08 0.57 1.89
N PHE A 411 15.64 -0.69 1.67
CA PHE A 411 14.42 -1.24 2.28
C PHE A 411 14.66 -1.98 3.60
N ALA A 412 15.88 -1.88 4.15
CA ALA A 412 16.23 -2.50 5.41
C ALA A 412 15.68 -1.70 6.61
N GLU A 413 15.21 -2.41 7.63
CA GLU A 413 14.93 -1.78 8.91
C GLU A 413 16.20 -1.29 9.58
N GLN A 414 16.16 -0.09 10.14
CA GLN A 414 17.28 0.49 10.85
C GLN A 414 17.05 0.40 12.36
N GLU A 415 18.03 -0.16 13.08
CA GLU A 415 18.03 -0.20 14.54
C GLU A 415 19.46 -0.05 15.08
N THR A 416 19.57 0.35 16.36
CA THR A 416 20.86 0.40 17.07
C THR A 416 20.99 -0.82 17.95
N ARG A 417 22.06 -1.59 17.79
CA ARG A 417 22.35 -2.83 18.55
C ARG A 417 23.74 -2.81 19.17
N ALA A 418 23.88 -3.47 20.32
CA ALA A 418 25.17 -3.64 20.95
C ALA A 418 25.92 -4.83 20.34
N VAL A 419 27.22 -4.64 20.10
CA VAL A 419 28.14 -5.72 19.74
C VAL A 419 28.64 -6.35 21.02
N LYS A 420 28.54 -7.66 21.16
CA LYS A 420 29.05 -8.44 22.28
C LYS A 420 29.93 -9.57 21.76
N ALA A 421 31.20 -9.55 22.14
CA ALA A 421 32.19 -10.57 21.73
C ALA A 421 32.19 -10.82 20.19
N GLY A 422 32.09 -9.77 19.39
CA GLY A 422 32.07 -9.86 17.93
C GLY A 422 30.79 -10.36 17.31
N VAL A 423 29.70 -10.43 18.09
CA VAL A 423 28.38 -10.90 17.66
C VAL A 423 27.30 -9.85 17.92
N ILE A 424 26.35 -9.74 16.99
CA ILE A 424 25.14 -8.94 17.15
C ILE A 424 23.94 -9.87 17.23
N GLN A 425 23.10 -9.74 18.26
CA GLN A 425 21.83 -10.45 18.35
C GLN A 425 20.72 -9.60 17.75
N TYR A 426 20.10 -10.08 16.67
CA TYR A 426 18.99 -9.42 16.02
C TYR A 426 18.06 -10.41 15.29
N ALA A 427 16.75 -10.13 15.28
CA ALA A 427 15.73 -10.96 14.66
C ALA A 427 15.77 -12.45 15.06
N GLY A 428 16.09 -12.75 16.34
CA GLY A 428 16.17 -14.11 16.87
C GLY A 428 17.37 -14.92 16.39
N GLN A 429 18.35 -14.27 15.77
CA GLN A 429 19.59 -14.87 15.25
C GLN A 429 20.82 -14.13 15.76
N GLU A 430 21.94 -14.81 15.73
CA GLU A 430 23.26 -14.25 15.98
C GLU A 430 23.94 -13.95 14.65
N TRP A 431 24.49 -12.74 14.53
CA TRP A 431 25.15 -12.24 13.32
C TRP A 431 26.62 -12.01 13.63
N TYR A 432 27.49 -12.58 12.83
CA TYR A 432 28.94 -12.51 12.99
C TYR A 432 29.64 -11.95 11.76
N ALA A 433 30.68 -11.17 12.00
CA ALA A 433 31.66 -10.79 11.01
C ALA A 433 33.01 -10.47 11.70
N ASP A 434 34.11 -10.69 11.03
CA ASP A 434 35.45 -10.47 11.60
C ASP A 434 35.67 -9.00 12.03
N PHE A 435 35.11 -8.04 11.31
CA PHE A 435 35.21 -6.62 11.66
C PHE A 435 34.46 -6.24 12.94
N LEU A 436 33.60 -7.11 13.46
CA LEU A 436 32.89 -6.90 14.73
C LEU A 436 33.74 -7.33 15.94
N VAL A 437 34.80 -8.09 15.71
CA VAL A 437 35.66 -8.58 16.79
C VAL A 437 36.34 -7.40 17.47
N GLY A 438 36.23 -7.32 18.79
CA GLY A 438 36.79 -6.23 19.59
C GLY A 438 35.98 -4.94 19.65
N LEU A 439 34.91 -4.83 18.89
CA LEU A 439 33.96 -3.73 19.08
C LEU A 439 33.10 -4.03 20.32
N HIS A 440 33.11 -3.11 21.28
CA HIS A 440 32.28 -3.17 22.51
C HIS A 440 31.34 -1.97 22.60
N GLN A 441 30.82 -1.52 21.47
CA GLN A 441 29.99 -0.34 21.35
C GLN A 441 28.64 -0.67 20.72
N LYS A 442 27.74 0.30 20.71
CA LYS A 442 26.51 0.23 19.95
C LYS A 442 26.80 0.63 18.51
N VAL A 443 26.24 -0.11 17.59
CA VAL A 443 26.33 0.12 16.15
C VAL A 443 24.93 0.21 15.56
N ASP A 444 24.79 0.94 14.47
CA ASP A 444 23.55 0.97 13.72
C ASP A 444 23.53 -0.22 12.75
N VAL A 445 22.45 -0.95 12.79
CA VAL A 445 22.27 -2.13 11.93
C VAL A 445 21.10 -1.88 10.97
N ARG A 446 21.26 -2.35 9.74
CA ARG A 446 20.16 -2.36 8.75
C ARG A 446 19.89 -3.79 8.34
N TYR A 447 18.67 -4.22 8.56
CA TYR A 447 18.23 -5.59 8.36
C TYR A 447 17.19 -5.68 7.24
N PRO A 448 17.51 -6.32 6.11
CA PRO A 448 16.57 -6.51 5.00
C PRO A 448 15.60 -7.65 5.33
N LYS A 449 14.50 -7.37 6.03
CA LYS A 449 13.49 -8.38 6.41
C LYS A 449 12.97 -9.21 5.25
N HIS A 450 12.93 -8.62 4.07
CA HIS A 450 12.45 -9.26 2.85
C HIS A 450 13.45 -10.24 2.22
N ASP A 451 14.74 -10.13 2.59
CA ASP A 451 15.78 -11.07 2.19
C ASP A 451 16.85 -11.16 3.29
N PRO A 452 16.57 -11.91 4.38
CA PRO A 452 17.36 -11.91 5.61
C PRO A 452 18.65 -12.73 5.51
N GLN A 453 19.48 -12.51 4.50
CA GLN A 453 20.75 -13.24 4.31
C GLN A 453 21.93 -12.56 5.00
N CYS A 454 21.84 -11.26 5.28
CA CYS A 454 22.92 -10.51 5.93
C CYS A 454 22.34 -9.37 6.79
N LEU A 455 23.20 -8.86 7.68
CA LEU A 455 22.93 -7.69 8.51
C LEU A 455 23.99 -6.63 8.16
N PHE A 456 23.57 -5.53 7.58
CA PHE A 456 24.47 -4.42 7.29
C PHE A 456 24.77 -3.63 8.56
N VAL A 457 26.05 -3.34 8.80
CA VAL A 457 26.49 -2.69 10.04
C VAL A 457 27.16 -1.36 9.73
N PHE A 458 26.77 -0.35 10.49
CA PHE A 458 27.27 1.02 10.39
C PHE A 458 27.76 1.50 11.76
N ASP A 459 28.81 2.27 11.76
CA ASP A 459 29.28 3.01 12.93
C ASP A 459 29.32 4.50 12.59
N GLN A 460 28.58 5.31 13.34
CA GLN A 460 28.45 6.75 13.12
C GLN A 460 28.19 7.15 11.64
N GLY A 461 27.34 6.36 10.97
CA GLY A 461 26.98 6.57 9.56
C GLY A 461 27.99 5.99 8.55
N ARG A 462 29.14 5.48 9.00
CA ARG A 462 30.12 4.79 8.15
C ARG A 462 29.74 3.32 8.00
N PHE A 463 29.64 2.83 6.79
CA PHE A 463 29.46 1.41 6.51
C PHE A 463 30.70 0.61 6.92
N LEU A 464 30.55 -0.36 7.82
CA LEU A 464 31.61 -1.25 8.27
C LEU A 464 31.66 -2.55 7.44
N GLY A 465 30.50 -3.07 7.06
CA GLY A 465 30.38 -4.31 6.30
C GLY A 465 29.05 -5.03 6.53
N ALA A 466 28.92 -6.22 5.94
CA ALA A 466 27.79 -7.11 6.13
C ALA A 466 28.16 -8.27 7.06
N ALA A 467 27.39 -8.46 8.14
CA ALA A 467 27.51 -9.61 9.02
C ALA A 467 26.62 -10.75 8.53
N LEU A 468 27.08 -11.98 8.63
CA LEU A 468 26.34 -13.17 8.22
C LEU A 468 25.75 -13.91 9.43
N PRO A 469 24.70 -14.71 9.24
CA PRO A 469 24.18 -15.56 10.30
C PRO A 469 25.29 -16.47 10.84
N GLN A 470 25.44 -16.51 12.17
CA GLN A 470 26.44 -17.35 12.79
C GLN A 470 26.08 -18.83 12.61
N PRO A 471 26.94 -19.65 11.98
CA PRO A 471 26.71 -21.07 11.86
C PRO A 471 26.78 -21.75 13.24
N LYS A 472 25.87 -22.70 13.47
CA LYS A 472 25.91 -23.55 14.66
C LYS A 472 26.62 -24.85 14.34
N TYR A 473 27.65 -25.15 15.13
CA TYR A 473 28.41 -26.40 15.01
C TYR A 473 27.95 -27.42 16.04
N GLY A 474 28.01 -28.68 15.73
CA GLY A 474 27.81 -29.75 16.71
C GLY A 474 28.89 -29.70 17.78
N LEU A 475 28.57 -30.14 19.01
CA LEU A 475 29.51 -30.10 20.14
C LEU A 475 30.84 -30.80 19.86
N LEU A 476 30.83 -31.88 19.06
CA LEU A 476 32.01 -32.68 18.72
C LEU A 476 32.46 -32.43 17.26
N ASP A 477 32.00 -31.39 16.61
CA ASP A 477 32.35 -31.08 15.24
C ASP A 477 33.72 -30.40 15.15
N PRO A 478 34.72 -31.03 14.49
CA PRO A 478 36.05 -30.44 14.33
C PRO A 478 36.05 -29.09 13.59
N ALA A 479 35.03 -28.85 12.74
CA ALA A 479 34.89 -27.58 12.04
C ALA A 479 34.64 -26.42 13.01
N GLY A 480 33.93 -26.66 14.11
CA GLY A 480 33.72 -25.67 15.17
C GLY A 480 35.00 -25.28 15.88
N ALA A 481 35.85 -26.25 16.21
CA ALA A 481 37.16 -26.00 16.83
C ALA A 481 38.09 -25.19 15.90
N LYS A 482 38.13 -25.54 14.61
CA LYS A 482 38.87 -24.79 13.60
C LYS A 482 38.39 -23.35 13.46
N GLU A 483 37.10 -23.12 13.44
CA GLU A 483 36.51 -21.76 13.38
C GLU A 483 36.80 -20.96 14.66
N ALA A 484 36.75 -21.59 15.83
CA ALA A 484 37.13 -20.95 17.09
C ALA A 484 38.61 -20.50 17.09
N SER A 485 39.52 -21.35 16.57
CA SER A 485 40.93 -20.99 16.40
C SER A 485 41.14 -19.84 15.43
N ARG A 486 40.44 -19.86 14.28
CA ARG A 486 40.47 -18.75 13.31
C ARG A 486 40.06 -17.43 13.95
N ARG A 487 38.98 -17.42 14.74
CA ARG A 487 38.46 -16.21 15.44
C ARG A 487 39.43 -15.69 16.51
N ARG A 488 40.13 -16.61 17.22
CA ARG A 488 41.24 -16.22 18.13
C ARG A 488 42.36 -15.50 17.37
N GLY A 489 42.73 -15.99 16.17
CA GLY A 489 43.71 -15.34 15.29
C GLY A 489 43.27 -13.93 14.87
N VAL A 490 42.02 -13.75 14.50
CA VAL A 490 41.45 -12.42 14.16
C VAL A 490 41.55 -11.46 15.35
N LEU A 491 41.20 -11.92 16.54
CA LEU A 491 41.28 -11.09 17.77
C LEU A 491 42.76 -10.76 18.09
N LYS A 492 43.67 -11.72 17.99
CA LYS A 492 45.13 -11.50 18.20
C LYS A 492 45.69 -10.44 17.24
N GLY A 493 45.41 -10.58 15.94
CA GLY A 493 45.82 -9.58 14.94
C GLY A 493 45.26 -8.20 15.18
N MET A 494 43.99 -8.11 15.64
CA MET A 494 43.40 -6.82 16.02
C MET A 494 44.11 -6.20 17.23
N ILE A 495 44.43 -7.00 18.27
CA ILE A 495 45.14 -6.53 19.46
C ILE A 495 46.53 -6.03 19.07
N GLU A 496 47.27 -6.77 18.21
CA GLU A 496 48.57 -6.38 17.71
C GLU A 496 48.52 -5.06 16.92
N ASN A 497 47.51 -4.88 16.05
CA ASN A 497 47.29 -3.64 15.32
C ASN A 497 47.01 -2.45 16.25
N LEU A 498 46.22 -2.67 17.28
CA LEU A 498 45.92 -1.62 18.27
C LEU A 498 47.16 -1.32 19.12
N ALA A 499 47.90 -2.33 19.54
CA ALA A 499 49.15 -2.16 20.29
C ALA A 499 50.19 -1.34 19.50
N GLY A 500 50.29 -1.56 18.18
CA GLY A 500 51.16 -0.77 17.31
C GLY A 500 50.76 0.71 17.16
N GLN A 501 49.54 1.09 17.50
CA GLN A 501 49.07 2.47 17.45
C GLN A 501 49.19 3.20 18.80
N VAL A 502 49.50 2.47 19.87
CA VAL A 502 49.58 3.03 21.22
C VAL A 502 51.04 3.32 21.59
N GLN A 503 51.29 4.53 22.03
CA GLN A 503 52.58 4.89 22.61
C GLN A 503 52.70 4.23 24.00
N THR A 504 53.77 3.44 24.20
CA THR A 504 54.03 2.81 25.49
C THR A 504 54.26 3.91 26.54
N ILE A 505 53.51 3.90 27.60
CA ILE A 505 53.66 4.80 28.75
C ILE A 505 54.01 3.98 29.99
N GLU A 506 54.99 4.46 30.77
CA GLU A 506 55.22 3.94 32.12
C GLU A 506 54.05 4.37 33.03
N VAL A 507 53.26 3.42 33.48
CA VAL A 507 52.07 3.68 34.27
C VAL A 507 52.41 4.43 35.56
N MET A 508 53.57 4.17 36.16
CA MET A 508 54.03 4.83 37.37
C MET A 508 54.38 6.31 37.12
N ASP A 509 54.77 6.71 35.91
CA ASP A 509 55.01 8.11 35.57
C ASP A 509 53.72 8.91 35.44
N VAL A 510 52.64 8.24 35.06
CA VAL A 510 51.30 8.85 34.91
C VAL A 510 50.54 8.87 36.23
N ILE A 511 50.59 7.73 36.98
CA ILE A 511 50.02 7.62 38.32
C ILE A 511 50.81 8.52 39.26
N GLY A 512 50.21 9.47 39.88
CA GLY A 512 50.85 10.42 40.76
C GLY A 512 51.15 11.76 40.13
N ALA A 513 51.16 11.89 38.78
CA ALA A 513 51.38 13.19 38.11
C ALA A 513 50.38 14.23 38.57
N ARG A 514 49.11 13.85 38.81
CA ARG A 514 48.08 14.77 39.33
C ARG A 514 48.37 15.17 40.77
N GLY A 515 48.87 14.24 41.62
CA GLY A 515 49.23 14.52 42.99
C GLY A 515 50.43 15.49 43.07
N LYS A 516 51.45 15.24 42.24
CA LYS A 516 52.61 16.17 42.11
C LYS A 516 52.19 17.53 41.61
N LEU A 517 51.33 17.59 40.58
CA LEU A 517 50.86 18.88 40.00
C LEU A 517 50.03 19.69 41.02
N LEU A 518 49.22 19.01 41.83
CA LEU A 518 48.37 19.65 42.85
C LEU A 518 49.09 19.87 44.19
N GLY A 519 50.40 19.55 44.31
CA GLY A 519 51.17 19.78 45.49
C GLY A 519 50.77 18.94 46.70
N VAL A 520 50.31 17.71 46.50
CA VAL A 520 49.83 16.82 47.61
C VAL A 520 50.99 16.58 48.60
N ASP A 521 52.20 16.35 48.11
CA ASP A 521 53.39 16.14 48.92
C ASP A 521 53.74 17.34 49.78
N GLU A 522 53.61 18.54 49.23
CA GLU A 522 53.80 19.82 49.95
C GLU A 522 52.74 20.02 51.04
N THR A 523 51.51 19.62 50.72
CA THR A 523 50.38 19.70 51.67
C THR A 523 50.62 18.70 52.84
N VAL A 524 51.09 17.52 52.56
CA VAL A 524 51.46 16.52 53.58
C VAL A 524 52.65 17.00 54.41
N ALA A 525 53.67 17.57 53.79
CA ALA A 525 54.81 18.17 54.52
C ALA A 525 54.37 19.32 55.45
N LYS A 526 53.55 20.21 54.96
CA LYS A 526 52.96 21.31 55.77
C LYS A 526 52.12 20.77 56.95
N ALA A 527 51.37 19.72 56.72
CA ALA A 527 50.56 19.08 57.79
C ALA A 527 51.44 18.42 58.85
N GLN A 528 52.54 17.78 58.38
CA GLN A 528 53.51 17.17 59.30
C GLN A 528 54.26 18.23 60.13
N GLN A 529 54.62 19.39 59.54
CA GLN A 529 55.25 20.49 60.26
C GLN A 529 54.29 21.19 61.25
N ALA A 530 53.00 21.22 60.93
CA ALA A 530 52.00 21.80 61.80
C ALA A 530 51.52 20.83 62.92
N ALA A 531 51.95 19.59 62.86
CA ALA A 531 51.57 18.60 63.88
C ALA A 531 52.20 18.95 65.24
N LEU A 532 51.38 19.14 66.23
CA LEU A 532 51.82 19.35 67.61
C LEU A 532 52.50 18.11 68.12
N PRO A 533 53.69 18.21 68.71
CA PRO A 533 54.38 17.06 69.30
C PRO A 533 53.54 16.51 70.45
N VAL A 534 52.89 15.38 70.24
CA VAL A 534 52.19 14.67 71.29
C VAL A 534 53.23 13.86 72.11
N THR A 535 53.59 14.37 73.26
CA THR A 535 54.38 13.59 74.22
C THR A 535 53.47 12.55 74.85
N LEU A 536 53.57 11.32 74.40
CA LEU A 536 52.89 10.21 75.03
C LEU A 536 53.44 9.96 76.41
N SER A 537 52.59 9.78 77.41
CA SER A 537 52.99 9.33 78.75
C SER A 537 53.66 7.95 78.61
N ASP A 538 54.55 7.63 79.55
CA ASP A 538 55.26 6.35 79.51
C ASP A 538 54.32 5.15 79.58
N GLU A 539 53.17 5.28 80.20
CA GLU A 539 52.11 4.27 80.24
C GLU A 539 51.48 4.11 78.83
N ALA A 540 51.27 5.21 78.09
CA ALA A 540 50.73 5.18 76.72
C ALA A 540 51.72 4.59 75.74
N LYS A 541 53.02 4.82 75.93
CA LYS A 541 54.09 4.20 75.15
C LYS A 541 54.17 2.69 75.34
N ALA A 542 54.04 2.26 76.65
CA ALA A 542 54.01 0.88 77.00
C ALA A 542 52.79 0.14 76.39
N LEU A 543 51.62 0.82 76.41
CA LEU A 543 50.38 0.27 75.85
C LEU A 543 50.45 0.14 74.35
N LEU A 544 51.09 1.15 73.63
CA LEU A 544 51.27 1.15 72.23
C LEU A 544 52.26 0.07 71.81
N ALA A 545 53.36 -0.09 72.53
CA ALA A 545 54.34 -1.15 72.29
C ALA A 545 53.72 -2.53 72.47
N ALA A 546 52.87 -2.73 73.53
CA ALA A 546 52.18 -3.98 73.74
C ALA A 546 51.19 -4.29 72.60
N LYS A 547 50.44 -3.29 72.14
CA LYS A 547 49.55 -3.46 70.97
C LYS A 547 50.30 -3.74 69.67
N GLN A 548 51.41 -3.08 69.42
CA GLN A 548 52.27 -3.36 68.25
C GLN A 548 52.82 -4.80 68.30
N ALA A 549 53.32 -5.24 69.44
CA ALA A 549 53.79 -6.62 69.62
C ALA A 549 52.67 -7.66 69.40
N GLU A 550 51.46 -7.36 69.85
CA GLU A 550 50.29 -8.25 69.66
C GLU A 550 49.87 -8.25 68.17
N MET A 551 49.85 -7.09 67.52
CA MET A 551 49.55 -6.97 66.09
C MET A 551 50.61 -7.68 65.23
N GLU A 552 51.90 -7.53 65.51
CA GLU A 552 52.95 -8.26 64.84
C GLU A 552 52.80 -9.78 65.02
N LYS A 553 52.41 -10.24 66.21
CA LYS A 553 52.13 -11.64 66.47
C LYS A 553 50.94 -12.16 65.66
N GLN A 554 49.86 -11.34 65.56
CA GLN A 554 48.69 -11.68 64.72
C GLN A 554 49.01 -11.69 63.23
N VAL A 555 49.78 -10.70 62.72
CA VAL A 555 50.26 -10.66 61.34
C VAL A 555 51.13 -11.86 61.01
N LYS A 556 52.06 -12.22 61.90
CA LYS A 556 52.92 -13.40 61.75
C LYS A 556 52.10 -14.70 61.72
N ALA A 557 51.06 -14.82 62.57
CA ALA A 557 50.16 -15.96 62.57
C ALA A 557 49.31 -16.04 61.29
N LEU A 558 48.86 -14.88 60.75
CA LEU A 558 48.16 -14.82 59.48
C LEU A 558 49.05 -15.18 58.29
N LEU A 559 50.33 -14.73 58.30
CA LEU A 559 51.30 -15.07 57.26
C LEU A 559 51.65 -16.58 57.27
N ILE A 560 51.74 -17.18 58.46
CA ILE A 560 51.95 -18.64 58.58
C ILE A 560 50.76 -19.40 58.02
N ARG A 561 49.50 -19.01 58.43
CA ARG A 561 48.28 -19.61 57.88
C ARG A 561 48.14 -19.42 56.38
N ALA A 562 48.54 -18.26 55.85
CA ALA A 562 48.53 -18.00 54.40
C ALA A 562 49.56 -18.86 53.66
N ALA A 563 50.75 -19.09 54.25
CA ALA A 563 51.74 -19.98 53.70
C ALA A 563 51.28 -21.46 53.74
N GLU A 564 50.70 -21.91 54.83
CA GLU A 564 50.13 -23.26 54.97
C GLU A 564 48.98 -23.48 53.96
N LYS A 565 48.14 -22.47 53.75
CA LYS A 565 47.07 -22.52 52.75
C LYS A 565 47.63 -22.59 51.32
N LYS A 566 48.68 -21.84 51.07
CA LYS A 566 49.34 -21.84 49.75
C LYS A 566 50.11 -23.14 49.45
N GLU A 567 50.62 -23.79 50.49
CA GLU A 567 51.19 -25.15 50.39
C GLU A 567 50.08 -26.19 50.17
N ALA A 568 48.95 -26.09 50.84
CA ALA A 568 47.82 -26.98 50.62
C ALA A 568 47.20 -26.79 49.22
N GLU A 569 47.05 -25.58 48.77
CA GLU A 569 46.58 -25.29 47.39
C GLU A 569 47.61 -25.72 46.30
N ASN A 570 48.89 -25.77 46.58
CA ASN A 570 49.88 -26.32 45.69
C ASN A 570 49.87 -27.86 45.65
N LEU A 571 49.52 -28.55 46.73
CA LEU A 571 49.38 -30.02 46.76
C LEU A 571 48.17 -30.49 45.93
N ASP A 572 47.07 -29.72 45.93
CA ASP A 572 45.89 -30.03 45.11
C ASP A 572 46.07 -29.70 43.62
N ARG A 573 47.13 -28.99 43.21
CA ARG A 573 47.37 -28.56 41.84
C ARG A 573 48.21 -29.53 41.01
N TRP A 574 48.70 -30.61 41.61
CA TRP A 574 49.60 -31.57 40.94
C TRP A 574 48.87 -32.73 40.23
N ASP A 575 47.51 -32.84 40.36
CA ASP A 575 46.76 -33.93 39.77
C ASP A 575 45.71 -33.51 38.72
N LEU A 576 45.71 -32.26 38.25
CA LEU A 576 44.90 -31.88 37.07
C LEU A 576 45.81 -31.96 35.82
N PRO A 577 45.47 -32.83 34.85
CA PRO A 577 46.17 -32.83 33.58
C PRO A 577 45.94 -31.48 32.89
N ASP A 578 46.94 -30.98 32.19
CA ASP A 578 46.79 -29.88 31.23
C ASP A 578 45.52 -30.08 30.41
N ASP A 579 44.77 -29.00 30.16
CA ASP A 579 43.53 -29.01 29.42
C ASP A 579 43.60 -30.03 28.26
N PRO A 580 42.72 -31.04 28.23
CA PRO A 580 42.78 -32.10 27.21
C PRO A 580 42.78 -31.58 25.78
N GLU A 581 42.26 -30.37 25.56
CA GLU A 581 42.29 -29.72 24.25
C GLU A 581 43.67 -29.20 23.87
N ASP A 582 44.47 -28.68 24.81
CA ASP A 582 45.84 -28.24 24.57
C ASP A 582 46.78 -29.43 24.32
N ALA A 583 46.58 -30.54 25.01
CA ALA A 583 47.35 -31.77 24.81
C ALA A 583 47.06 -32.42 23.44
N ILE A 584 45.82 -32.42 23.01
CA ILE A 584 45.39 -32.91 21.68
C ILE A 584 45.92 -31.98 20.58
N TRP A 585 45.96 -30.68 20.79
CA TRP A 585 46.44 -29.70 19.81
C TRP A 585 47.97 -29.83 19.63
N ARG A 586 48.76 -29.92 20.71
CA ARG A 586 50.22 -30.13 20.65
C ARG A 586 50.58 -31.48 20.03
N ALA A 587 49.84 -32.54 20.31
CA ALA A 587 50.08 -33.86 19.71
C ALA A 587 49.75 -33.93 18.20
N LYS A 588 48.88 -33.05 17.70
CA LYS A 588 48.40 -33.12 16.32
C LYS A 588 49.11 -32.13 15.39
N TYR A 589 49.63 -31.02 15.89
CA TYR A 589 50.17 -29.94 15.06
C TYR A 589 51.63 -29.56 15.34
N GLY A 590 52.28 -30.20 16.34
CA GLY A 590 53.71 -29.98 16.66
C GLY A 590 53.97 -28.57 17.17
N ASP A 591 54.93 -28.43 18.08
CA ASP A 591 55.52 -27.13 18.40
C ASP A 591 56.39 -26.70 17.22
N ASP A 592 55.84 -26.01 16.23
CA ASP A 592 56.61 -25.29 15.23
C ASP A 592 57.16 -23.97 15.84
N GLU A 593 57.95 -24.11 16.87
CA GLU A 593 58.96 -23.12 17.27
C GLU A 593 60.34 -23.69 16.94
N ASP A 594 60.70 -23.69 15.67
CA ASP A 594 62.09 -23.59 15.20
C ASP A 594 62.07 -23.48 13.66
N ASP A 595 62.03 -22.24 13.15
CA ASP A 595 62.95 -21.76 12.12
C ASP A 595 62.59 -20.31 11.69
N LYS A 596 63.53 -19.40 12.12
CA LYS A 596 63.86 -18.09 11.55
C LYS A 596 62.84 -16.98 11.56
#